data_2e32859ae7e349b98f40958f8839d195
#
_entry.id   2e32859ae7e349b98f40958f8839d195
#
_cell.length_a   1.000
_cell.length_b   1.000
_cell.length_c   1.000
_cell.angle_alpha   90.00
_cell.angle_beta   90.00
_cell.angle_gamma   90.00
#
_symmetry.space_group_name_H-M   'P 1'
#
loop_
_entity.id
_entity.type
_entity.pdbx_description
1 polymer ?
#
loop_
_entity_poly.entity_id
_entity_poly.type
_entity_poly.pdbx_seq_one_letter_code
_entity_poly.pdbx_strand_id
1 'polypeptide(L)'
;MGKIYKSAADLIGNTPLVEVGHIEEKFGLKARVLVKLEYFNATGSVKDRVAKAMIEDAEGKGILKPGATIIEPTSGNTGIGLAAIATAKGYRTIIVLPETMSVERRNILKAYGAEIVLTEGAKGMKGAIAKADELAKEIPNSFIPGQFVNELNPRAHKRTTGPEIWEDTEGKVDIFVAGVGTCLLYTSPS
;
A
#
# COMPACT_ATOMS: atom_id res chain seq x y z
N MET A 1 13.02 2.55 27.16
CA MET A 1 12.89 1.13 26.74
C MET A 1 13.28 1.04 25.27
N GLY A 2 14.17 0.11 24.90
CA GLY A 2 14.51 -0.14 23.50
C GLY A 2 13.30 -0.63 22.72
N LYS A 3 13.08 -0.08 21.52
CA LYS A 3 12.00 -0.53 20.62
C LYS A 3 12.52 -1.72 19.80
N ILE A 4 12.13 -2.93 20.15
CA ILE A 4 12.40 -4.14 19.35
C ILE A 4 11.11 -4.50 18.63
N TYR A 5 11.13 -4.39 17.31
CA TYR A 5 10.00 -4.75 16.44
C TYR A 5 10.04 -6.23 16.10
N LYS A 6 8.88 -6.88 16.03
CA LYS A 6 8.78 -8.32 15.73
C LYS A 6 8.64 -8.60 14.24
N SER A 7 8.22 -7.60 13.46
CA SER A 7 8.00 -7.72 12.03
C SER A 7 8.36 -6.42 11.33
N ALA A 8 8.79 -6.50 10.07
CA ALA A 8 8.94 -5.33 9.21
C ALA A 8 7.61 -4.57 9.01
N ALA A 9 6.48 -5.25 9.13
CA ALA A 9 5.16 -4.61 9.09
C ALA A 9 4.92 -3.64 10.27
N ASP A 10 5.63 -3.82 11.39
CA ASP A 10 5.55 -2.92 12.55
C ASP A 10 6.25 -1.57 12.30
N LEU A 11 7.11 -1.50 11.28
CA LEU A 11 7.81 -0.29 10.87
C LEU A 11 7.01 0.60 9.91
N ILE A 12 5.84 0.14 9.46
CA ILE A 12 5.01 0.88 8.51
C ILE A 12 4.33 2.06 9.22
N GLY A 13 4.44 3.23 8.61
CA GLY A 13 3.96 4.49 9.17
C GLY A 13 5.05 5.24 9.93
N ASN A 14 4.66 6.31 10.60
CA ASN A 14 5.57 7.23 11.31
C ASN A 14 6.77 7.66 10.44
N THR A 15 6.51 7.91 9.16
CA THR A 15 7.53 8.34 8.21
C THR A 15 7.90 9.80 8.46
N PRO A 16 9.16 10.20 8.26
CA PRO A 16 9.59 11.56 8.56
C PRO A 16 9.05 12.58 7.56
N LEU A 17 8.91 13.83 8.01
CA LEU A 17 8.85 15.02 7.17
C LEU A 17 10.26 15.61 7.02
N VAL A 18 10.60 16.05 5.81
CA VAL A 18 11.85 16.73 5.50
C VAL A 18 11.58 18.08 4.85
N GLU A 19 12.21 19.12 5.37
CA GLU A 19 12.20 20.45 4.79
C GLU A 19 13.19 20.53 3.62
N VAL A 20 12.76 21.08 2.49
CA VAL A 20 13.59 21.16 1.29
C VAL A 20 14.18 22.59 1.09
N GLY A 21 14.84 23.09 2.13
CA GLY A 21 15.35 24.47 2.20
C GLY A 21 16.20 24.93 1.01
N HIS A 22 17.05 24.07 0.46
CA HIS A 22 17.81 24.42 -0.76
C HIS A 22 16.92 24.65 -1.99
N ILE A 23 15.78 23.97 -2.07
CA ILE A 23 14.82 24.20 -3.16
C ILE A 23 14.10 25.51 -2.90
N GLU A 24 13.73 25.80 -1.67
CA GLU A 24 13.10 27.05 -1.26
C GLU A 24 13.99 28.25 -1.59
N GLU A 25 15.24 28.21 -1.22
CA GLU A 25 16.24 29.25 -1.52
C GLU A 25 16.43 29.42 -3.05
N LYS A 26 16.67 28.31 -3.76
CA LYS A 26 16.93 28.32 -5.21
C LYS A 26 15.79 28.97 -6.01
N PHE A 27 14.55 28.77 -5.60
CA PHE A 27 13.38 29.28 -6.30
C PHE A 27 12.76 30.50 -5.63
N GLY A 28 13.37 31.04 -4.56
CA GLY A 28 12.87 32.20 -3.83
C GLY A 28 11.46 31.99 -3.26
N LEU A 29 11.17 30.79 -2.78
CA LEU A 29 9.85 30.45 -2.26
C LEU A 29 9.63 31.16 -0.92
N LYS A 30 8.42 31.70 -0.72
CA LYS A 30 7.99 32.27 0.57
C LYS A 30 7.40 31.21 1.51
N ALA A 31 6.98 30.10 0.96
CA ALA A 31 6.42 28.99 1.71
C ALA A 31 7.52 28.04 2.18
N ARG A 32 7.36 27.53 3.38
CA ARG A 32 8.11 26.38 3.88
C ARG A 32 7.59 25.11 3.22
N VAL A 33 8.44 24.35 2.57
CA VAL A 33 8.05 23.16 1.81
C VAL A 33 8.53 21.90 2.53
N LEU A 34 7.59 21.08 2.93
CA LEU A 34 7.82 19.82 3.64
C LEU A 34 7.46 18.63 2.75
N VAL A 35 8.28 17.59 2.77
CA VAL A 35 8.07 16.37 2.00
C VAL A 35 7.90 15.18 2.97
N LYS A 36 6.76 14.50 2.91
CA LYS A 36 6.50 13.27 3.68
C LYS A 36 7.16 12.08 2.97
N LEU A 37 8.17 11.49 3.61
CA LEU A 37 9.03 10.50 2.97
C LEU A 37 8.47 9.08 3.09
N GLU A 38 7.44 8.78 2.32
CA GLU A 38 6.76 7.47 2.34
C GLU A 38 7.62 6.28 1.85
N TYR A 39 8.75 6.53 1.23
CA TYR A 39 9.70 5.48 0.87
C TYR A 39 10.44 4.88 2.09
N PHE A 40 10.31 5.46 3.27
CA PHE A 40 10.78 4.86 4.52
C PHE A 40 9.87 3.74 5.06
N ASN A 41 8.69 3.53 4.47
CA ASN A 41 7.94 2.33 4.78
C ASN A 41 8.68 1.05 4.37
N ALA A 42 8.32 -0.08 4.93
CA ALA A 42 9.03 -1.36 4.82
C ALA A 42 9.30 -1.83 3.38
N THR A 43 8.39 -1.55 2.42
CA THR A 43 8.60 -1.86 1.00
C THR A 43 8.85 -0.62 0.14
N GLY A 44 9.09 0.52 0.77
CA GLY A 44 9.42 1.77 0.09
C GLY A 44 8.21 2.53 -0.49
N SER A 45 7.01 2.35 0.04
CA SER A 45 5.82 2.97 -0.54
C SER A 45 4.74 3.30 0.49
N VAL A 46 3.98 4.37 0.22
CA VAL A 46 2.75 4.72 0.92
C VAL A 46 1.71 3.59 0.91
N LYS A 47 1.77 2.68 -0.06
CA LYS A 47 0.84 1.55 -0.18
C LYS A 47 0.99 0.49 0.90
N ASP A 48 2.11 0.47 1.59
CA ASP A 48 2.31 -0.41 2.74
C ASP A 48 1.27 -0.15 3.83
N ARG A 49 0.93 1.12 4.05
CA ARG A 49 -0.12 1.52 5.01
C ARG A 49 -1.48 0.93 4.67
N VAL A 50 -1.83 0.99 3.39
CA VAL A 50 -3.10 0.47 2.87
C VAL A 50 -3.13 -1.06 2.94
N ALA A 51 -2.06 -1.71 2.50
CA ALA A 51 -1.93 -3.15 2.55
C ALA A 51 -2.06 -3.68 3.99
N LYS A 52 -1.37 -3.04 4.94
CA LYS A 52 -1.45 -3.35 6.36
C LYS A 52 -2.87 -3.21 6.88
N ALA A 53 -3.52 -2.06 6.60
CA ALA A 53 -4.87 -1.80 7.07
C ALA A 53 -5.89 -2.81 6.54
N MET A 54 -5.80 -3.19 5.26
CA MET A 54 -6.72 -4.16 4.66
C MET A 54 -6.54 -5.57 5.23
N ILE A 55 -5.31 -6.01 5.47
CA ILE A 55 -5.02 -7.32 6.06
C ILE A 55 -5.49 -7.37 7.52
N GLU A 56 -5.09 -6.39 8.34
CA GLU A 56 -5.42 -6.36 9.77
C GLU A 56 -6.93 -6.23 10.05
N ASP A 57 -7.65 -5.45 9.24
CA ASP A 57 -9.10 -5.35 9.34
C ASP A 57 -9.80 -6.66 8.96
N ALA A 58 -9.33 -7.33 7.90
CA ALA A 58 -9.88 -8.62 7.48
C ALA A 58 -9.61 -9.72 8.53
N GLU A 59 -8.45 -9.71 9.18
CA GLU A 59 -8.15 -10.56 10.34
C GLU A 59 -9.08 -10.26 11.51
N GLY A 60 -9.20 -8.98 11.89
CA GLY A 60 -10.04 -8.55 13.01
C GLY A 60 -11.53 -8.87 12.83
N LYS A 61 -12.01 -8.90 11.59
CA LYS A 61 -13.38 -9.30 11.23
C LYS A 61 -13.56 -10.82 11.07
N GLY A 62 -12.49 -11.61 11.16
CA GLY A 62 -12.52 -13.05 10.94
C GLY A 62 -12.79 -13.45 9.48
N ILE A 63 -12.63 -12.51 8.53
CA ILE A 63 -12.74 -12.76 7.09
C ILE A 63 -11.48 -13.46 6.60
N LEU A 64 -10.31 -12.93 6.98
CA LEU A 64 -9.01 -13.52 6.67
C LEU A 64 -8.62 -14.48 7.81
N LYS A 65 -8.67 -15.77 7.53
CA LYS A 65 -8.39 -16.84 8.51
C LYS A 65 -6.97 -17.38 8.30
N PRO A 66 -6.37 -18.01 9.32
CA PRO A 66 -5.10 -18.71 9.16
C PRO A 66 -5.12 -19.69 7.98
N GLY A 67 -4.05 -19.70 7.18
CA GLY A 67 -3.95 -20.51 5.96
C GLY A 67 -4.75 -20.00 4.76
N ALA A 68 -5.35 -18.80 4.85
CA ALA A 68 -6.03 -18.17 3.72
C ALA A 68 -5.06 -17.77 2.61
N THR A 69 -5.61 -17.66 1.39
CA THR A 69 -4.89 -17.13 0.23
C THR A 69 -5.38 -15.73 -0.08
N ILE A 70 -4.48 -14.76 -0.09
CA ILE A 70 -4.76 -13.39 -0.51
C ILE A 70 -4.56 -13.30 -2.03
N ILE A 71 -5.56 -12.81 -2.76
CA ILE A 71 -5.52 -12.65 -4.21
C ILE A 71 -5.77 -11.17 -4.52
N GLU A 72 -4.87 -10.50 -5.23
CA GLU A 72 -5.09 -9.10 -5.60
C GLU A 72 -4.71 -8.85 -7.06
N PRO A 73 -5.64 -8.28 -7.85
CA PRO A 73 -5.34 -7.82 -9.19
C PRO A 73 -4.66 -6.44 -9.11
N THR A 74 -3.35 -6.40 -9.25
CA THR A 74 -2.60 -5.14 -9.16
C THR A 74 -1.26 -5.22 -9.86
N SER A 75 -0.90 -4.12 -10.51
CA SER A 75 0.42 -3.95 -11.13
C SER A 75 1.35 -3.03 -10.36
N GLY A 76 0.90 -2.52 -9.21
CA GLY A 76 1.54 -1.45 -8.47
C GLY A 76 2.07 -1.84 -7.09
N ASN A 77 2.46 -0.81 -6.35
CA ASN A 77 3.05 -0.92 -5.01
C ASN A 77 2.10 -1.57 -3.98
N THR A 78 0.80 -1.55 -4.21
CA THR A 78 -0.16 -2.27 -3.34
C THR A 78 0.11 -3.76 -3.33
N GLY A 79 0.40 -4.36 -4.49
CA GLY A 79 0.78 -5.77 -4.56
C GLY A 79 2.07 -6.08 -3.80
N ILE A 80 3.05 -5.19 -3.88
CA ILE A 80 4.31 -5.34 -3.15
C ILE A 80 4.08 -5.29 -1.64
N GLY A 81 3.32 -4.28 -1.17
CA GLY A 81 2.96 -4.17 0.25
C GLY A 81 2.16 -5.37 0.75
N LEU A 82 1.16 -5.83 -0.02
CA LEU A 82 0.38 -7.03 0.32
C LEU A 82 1.27 -8.28 0.40
N ALA A 83 2.13 -8.51 -0.60
CA ALA A 83 3.03 -9.65 -0.61
C ALA A 83 3.95 -9.66 0.61
N ALA A 84 4.59 -8.53 0.92
CA ALA A 84 5.50 -8.43 2.06
C ALA A 84 4.81 -8.69 3.39
N ILE A 85 3.65 -8.06 3.63
CA ILE A 85 2.93 -8.19 4.90
C ILE A 85 2.29 -9.57 5.03
N ALA A 86 1.68 -10.07 3.97
CA ALA A 86 1.06 -11.40 3.95
C ALA A 86 2.08 -12.50 4.23
N THR A 87 3.24 -12.46 3.58
CA THR A 87 4.33 -13.42 3.82
C THR A 87 4.84 -13.34 5.25
N ALA A 88 5.02 -12.13 5.81
CA ALA A 88 5.42 -11.96 7.21
C ALA A 88 4.39 -12.52 8.20
N LYS A 89 3.13 -12.61 7.81
CA LYS A 89 2.01 -13.18 8.61
C LYS A 89 1.70 -14.65 8.28
N GLY A 90 2.41 -15.27 7.34
CA GLY A 90 2.25 -16.66 6.95
C GLY A 90 1.08 -16.95 6.00
N TYR A 91 0.58 -15.93 5.30
CA TYR A 91 -0.45 -16.11 4.26
C TYR A 91 0.18 -16.39 2.89
N ARG A 92 -0.48 -17.24 2.13
CA ARG A 92 -0.22 -17.41 0.70
C ARG A 92 -0.71 -16.15 -0.04
N THR A 93 0.05 -15.67 -1.01
CA THR A 93 -0.32 -14.48 -1.78
C THR A 93 -0.21 -14.75 -3.27
N ILE A 94 -1.26 -14.43 -4.00
CA ILE A 94 -1.30 -14.50 -5.47
C ILE A 94 -1.56 -13.09 -6.00
N ILE A 95 -0.62 -12.59 -6.79
CA ILE A 95 -0.77 -11.30 -7.48
C ILE A 95 -1.08 -11.56 -8.95
N VAL A 96 -2.22 -11.04 -9.39
CA VAL A 96 -2.65 -11.15 -10.79
C VAL A 96 -2.35 -9.86 -11.52
N LEU A 97 -1.62 -9.93 -12.61
CA LEU A 97 -1.19 -8.75 -13.35
C LEU A 97 -1.03 -9.04 -14.86
N PRO A 98 -1.20 -8.02 -15.72
CA PRO A 98 -0.98 -8.17 -17.15
C PRO A 98 0.49 -8.51 -17.46
N GLU A 99 0.72 -9.32 -18.47
CA GLU A 99 2.06 -9.70 -18.93
C GLU A 99 2.91 -8.53 -19.46
N THR A 100 2.29 -7.37 -19.71
CA THR A 100 2.97 -6.13 -20.08
C THR A 100 3.72 -5.46 -18.93
N MET A 101 3.51 -5.92 -17.69
CA MET A 101 4.22 -5.40 -16.53
C MET A 101 5.71 -5.77 -16.55
N SER A 102 6.55 -4.84 -16.08
CA SER A 102 7.99 -4.99 -16.10
C SER A 102 8.48 -6.21 -15.32
N VAL A 103 9.59 -6.79 -15.80
CA VAL A 103 10.20 -7.98 -15.19
C VAL A 103 10.70 -7.65 -13.77
N GLU A 104 11.19 -6.43 -13.53
CA GLU A 104 11.68 -5.98 -12.24
C GLU A 104 10.57 -6.04 -11.18
N ARG A 105 9.36 -5.58 -11.51
CA ARG A 105 8.20 -5.66 -10.60
C ARG A 105 7.81 -7.09 -10.28
N ARG A 106 7.83 -7.98 -11.29
CA ARG A 106 7.57 -9.41 -11.07
C ARG A 106 8.62 -10.02 -10.15
N ASN A 107 9.88 -9.66 -10.32
CA ASN A 107 10.98 -10.15 -9.49
C ASN A 107 10.86 -9.68 -8.03
N ILE A 108 10.48 -8.41 -7.81
CA ILE A 108 10.23 -7.89 -6.47
C ILE A 108 9.08 -8.64 -5.78
N LEU A 109 7.96 -8.85 -6.47
CA LEU A 109 6.82 -9.61 -5.93
C LEU A 109 7.22 -11.04 -5.56
N LYS A 110 7.98 -11.72 -6.42
CA LYS A 110 8.51 -13.08 -6.14
C LYS A 110 9.47 -13.08 -4.97
N ALA A 111 10.32 -12.07 -4.85
CA ALA A 111 11.26 -11.94 -3.72
C ALA A 111 10.53 -11.78 -2.38
N TYR A 112 9.35 -11.16 -2.39
CA TYR A 112 8.46 -11.10 -1.22
C TYR A 112 7.56 -12.34 -1.07
N GLY A 113 7.79 -13.41 -1.85
CA GLY A 113 7.09 -14.69 -1.70
C GLY A 113 5.73 -14.77 -2.40
N ALA A 114 5.35 -13.80 -3.22
CA ALA A 114 4.09 -13.86 -3.96
C ALA A 114 4.19 -14.78 -5.19
N GLU A 115 3.14 -15.56 -5.40
CA GLU A 115 2.89 -16.22 -6.67
C GLU A 115 2.34 -15.22 -7.67
N ILE A 116 2.75 -15.34 -8.93
CA ILE A 116 2.33 -14.41 -9.98
C ILE A 116 1.51 -15.17 -11.02
N VAL A 117 0.31 -14.64 -11.28
CA VAL A 117 -0.53 -15.08 -12.39
C VAL A 117 -0.55 -13.97 -13.44
N LEU A 118 -0.04 -14.29 -14.62
CA LEU A 118 -0.03 -13.36 -15.75
C LEU A 118 -1.32 -13.49 -16.55
N THR A 119 -1.86 -12.34 -16.97
CA THR A 119 -2.98 -12.26 -17.89
C THR A 119 -2.58 -11.62 -19.19
N GLU A 120 -3.35 -11.87 -20.23
CA GLU A 120 -3.15 -11.31 -21.56
C GLU A 120 -3.04 -9.79 -21.53
N GLY A 121 -1.96 -9.25 -22.08
CA GLY A 121 -1.66 -7.81 -22.04
C GLY A 121 -2.75 -6.94 -22.65
N ALA A 122 -3.36 -7.40 -23.74
CA ALA A 122 -4.43 -6.70 -24.44
C ALA A 122 -5.69 -6.45 -23.56
N LYS A 123 -5.93 -7.29 -22.55
CA LYS A 123 -7.04 -7.16 -21.61
C LYS A 123 -6.74 -6.19 -20.45
N GLY A 124 -5.48 -5.78 -20.28
CA GLY A 124 -5.05 -4.86 -19.23
C GLY A 124 -5.52 -5.25 -17.83
N MET A 125 -5.79 -4.26 -16.99
CA MET A 125 -6.26 -4.51 -15.62
C MET A 125 -7.64 -5.18 -15.55
N LYS A 126 -8.52 -4.97 -16.54
CA LYS A 126 -9.83 -5.67 -16.57
C LYS A 126 -9.65 -7.18 -16.66
N GLY A 127 -8.68 -7.65 -17.45
CA GLY A 127 -8.33 -9.07 -17.53
C GLY A 127 -7.77 -9.61 -16.22
N ALA A 128 -6.93 -8.83 -15.53
CA ALA A 128 -6.39 -9.21 -14.25
C ALA A 128 -7.49 -9.33 -13.15
N ILE A 129 -8.44 -8.40 -13.13
CA ILE A 129 -9.58 -8.43 -12.20
C ILE A 129 -10.43 -9.68 -12.45
N ALA A 130 -10.82 -9.93 -13.70
CA ALA A 130 -11.62 -11.11 -14.03
C ALA A 130 -10.91 -12.43 -13.64
N LYS A 131 -9.59 -12.52 -13.85
CA LYS A 131 -8.82 -13.70 -13.45
C LYS A 131 -8.68 -13.84 -11.93
N ALA A 132 -8.57 -12.74 -11.21
CA ALA A 132 -8.56 -12.76 -9.75
C ALA A 132 -9.90 -13.28 -9.19
N ASP A 133 -11.02 -12.84 -9.76
CA ASP A 133 -12.37 -13.29 -9.39
C ASP A 133 -12.58 -14.80 -9.70
N GLU A 134 -12.02 -15.29 -10.80
CA GLU A 134 -12.01 -16.71 -11.17
C GLU A 134 -11.24 -17.52 -10.13
N LEU A 135 -10.00 -17.12 -9.84
CA LEU A 135 -9.15 -17.78 -8.86
C LEU A 135 -9.78 -17.81 -7.46
N ALA A 136 -10.47 -16.72 -7.07
CA ALA A 136 -11.14 -16.65 -5.78
C ALA A 136 -12.31 -17.64 -5.66
N LYS A 137 -12.94 -18.04 -6.76
CA LYS A 137 -13.97 -19.09 -6.77
C LYS A 137 -13.38 -20.50 -6.73
N GLU A 138 -12.19 -20.67 -7.32
CA GLU A 138 -11.51 -21.97 -7.39
C GLU A 138 -10.73 -22.29 -6.12
N ILE A 139 -10.18 -21.26 -5.45
CA ILE A 139 -9.33 -21.45 -4.26
C ILE A 139 -10.17 -21.25 -3.00
N PRO A 140 -10.43 -22.32 -2.24
CA PRO A 140 -11.14 -22.20 -0.96
C PRO A 140 -10.37 -21.32 0.03
N ASN A 141 -11.10 -20.64 0.90
CA ASN A 141 -10.52 -19.74 1.91
C ASN A 141 -9.63 -18.65 1.28
N SER A 142 -10.08 -18.06 0.17
CA SER A 142 -9.43 -16.93 -0.48
C SER A 142 -10.06 -15.60 -0.09
N PHE A 143 -9.26 -14.53 -0.18
CA PHE A 143 -9.66 -13.16 0.13
C PHE A 143 -9.09 -12.19 -0.91
N ILE A 144 -9.95 -11.34 -1.47
CA ILE A 144 -9.55 -10.24 -2.35
C ILE A 144 -9.65 -8.93 -1.56
N PRO A 145 -8.53 -8.26 -1.24
CA PRO A 145 -8.51 -6.96 -0.55
C PRO A 145 -9.27 -5.85 -1.28
N GLY A 146 -9.13 -5.78 -2.62
CA GLY A 146 -9.92 -4.89 -3.46
C GLY A 146 -9.59 -3.42 -3.28
N GLN A 147 -8.34 -3.01 -3.46
CA GLN A 147 -7.86 -1.64 -3.18
C GLN A 147 -8.69 -0.50 -3.79
N PHE A 148 -9.38 -0.74 -4.92
CA PHE A 148 -10.14 0.30 -5.62
C PHE A 148 -11.53 0.57 -5.04
N VAL A 149 -12.07 -0.38 -4.28
CA VAL A 149 -13.44 -0.32 -3.71
C VAL A 149 -13.45 -0.42 -2.19
N ASN A 150 -12.31 -0.73 -1.58
CA ASN A 150 -12.20 -0.92 -0.15
C ASN A 150 -12.03 0.42 0.57
N GLU A 151 -13.01 0.79 1.39
CA GLU A 151 -13.00 2.01 2.19
C GLU A 151 -11.82 2.11 3.17
N LEU A 152 -11.15 1.02 3.48
CA LEU A 152 -9.96 1.02 4.32
C LEU A 152 -8.79 1.75 3.67
N ASN A 153 -8.81 1.88 2.35
CA ASN A 153 -7.80 2.62 1.62
C ASN A 153 -7.73 4.10 2.09
N PRO A 154 -8.79 4.92 1.97
CA PRO A 154 -8.78 6.26 2.54
C PRO A 154 -8.73 6.27 4.08
N ARG A 155 -9.36 5.32 4.75
CA ARG A 155 -9.34 5.24 6.22
C ARG A 155 -7.95 5.00 6.80
N ALA A 156 -7.06 4.28 6.11
CA ALA A 156 -5.68 4.10 6.52
C ALA A 156 -4.96 5.45 6.65
N HIS A 157 -5.14 6.34 5.66
CA HIS A 157 -4.55 7.67 5.69
C HIS A 157 -5.18 8.59 6.73
N LYS A 158 -6.50 8.51 6.90
CA LYS A 158 -7.21 9.27 7.95
C LYS A 158 -6.73 8.88 9.35
N ARG A 159 -6.35 7.61 9.56
CA ARG A 159 -5.90 7.10 10.86
C ARG A 159 -4.40 7.24 11.12
N THR A 160 -3.60 7.40 10.08
CA THR A 160 -2.13 7.40 10.19
C THR A 160 -1.50 8.62 9.52
N THR A 161 -1.47 8.70 8.21
CA THR A 161 -0.74 9.73 7.45
C THR A 161 -1.20 11.15 7.78
N GLY A 162 -2.51 11.38 7.88
CA GLY A 162 -3.08 12.68 8.23
C GLY A 162 -2.68 13.14 9.64
N PRO A 163 -2.94 12.34 10.70
CA PRO A 163 -2.49 12.65 12.05
C PRO A 163 -0.98 12.86 12.16
N GLU A 164 -0.16 12.01 11.54
CA GLU A 164 1.29 12.18 11.52
C GLU A 164 1.71 13.54 10.94
N ILE A 165 1.14 13.93 9.80
CA ILE A 165 1.44 15.25 9.19
C ILE A 165 1.03 16.38 10.12
N TRP A 166 -0.16 16.28 10.71
CA TRP A 166 -0.72 17.30 11.59
C TRP A 166 0.12 17.47 12.86
N GLU A 167 0.50 16.37 13.49
CA GLU A 167 1.33 16.36 14.69
C GLU A 167 2.75 16.86 14.42
N ASP A 168 3.40 16.36 13.38
CA ASP A 168 4.76 16.73 12.99
C ASP A 168 4.89 18.21 12.57
N THR A 169 3.79 18.83 12.12
CA THR A 169 3.73 20.25 11.77
C THR A 169 3.16 21.14 12.87
N GLU A 170 2.84 20.59 14.04
CA GLU A 170 2.14 21.29 15.13
C GLU A 170 0.82 21.94 14.66
N GLY A 171 0.13 21.30 13.73
CA GLY A 171 -1.11 21.80 13.13
C GLY A 171 -0.94 22.96 12.14
N LYS A 172 0.29 23.27 11.75
CA LYS A 172 0.58 24.43 10.86
C LYS A 172 0.71 23.97 9.41
N VAL A 173 -0.40 23.62 8.79
CA VAL A 173 -0.47 23.24 7.36
C VAL A 173 -1.43 24.18 6.63
N ASP A 174 -0.89 25.01 5.74
CA ASP A 174 -1.72 25.91 4.91
C ASP A 174 -2.10 25.26 3.58
N ILE A 175 -1.20 24.44 3.00
CA ILE A 175 -1.40 23.81 1.70
C ILE A 175 -0.95 22.36 1.77
N PHE A 176 -1.84 21.45 1.37
CA PHE A 176 -1.55 20.03 1.21
C PHE A 176 -1.54 19.64 -0.26
N VAL A 177 -0.43 19.05 -0.73
CA VAL A 177 -0.28 18.58 -2.11
C VAL A 177 -0.09 17.08 -2.12
N ALA A 178 -0.95 16.37 -2.82
CA ALA A 178 -0.89 14.93 -2.96
C ALA A 178 -1.27 14.47 -4.37
N GLY A 179 -0.70 13.34 -4.80
CA GLY A 179 -1.05 12.71 -6.08
C GLY A 179 -2.43 12.05 -6.01
N VAL A 180 -3.26 12.31 -7.02
CA VAL A 180 -4.53 11.60 -7.22
C VAL A 180 -4.26 10.30 -7.96
N GLY A 181 -4.66 9.16 -7.38
CA GLY A 181 -4.47 7.85 -7.99
C GLY A 181 -5.58 6.88 -7.61
N THR A 182 -5.29 5.94 -6.74
CA THR A 182 -6.23 4.91 -6.27
C THR A 182 -7.21 5.40 -5.20
N CYS A 183 -7.73 6.59 -5.31
CA CYS A 183 -8.66 7.24 -4.36
C CYS A 183 -8.12 7.42 -2.93
N LEU A 184 -6.81 7.56 -2.76
CA LEU A 184 -6.16 7.38 -1.49
C LEU A 184 -6.18 8.58 -0.57
N LEU A 185 -5.51 9.64 -0.97
CA LEU A 185 -5.29 10.81 -0.12
C LEU A 185 -6.37 11.86 -0.33
N TYR A 186 -6.90 11.96 -1.53
CA TYR A 186 -7.86 12.97 -1.92
C TYR A 186 -9.23 12.85 -1.23
N THR A 187 -9.65 11.64 -0.88
CA THR A 187 -10.94 11.38 -0.21
C THR A 187 -10.85 11.31 1.30
N SER A 188 -9.66 11.49 1.87
CA SER A 188 -9.52 11.60 3.32
C SER A 188 -9.94 13.01 3.74
N PRO A 189 -11.08 13.17 4.43
CA PRO A 189 -11.44 14.50 4.93
C PRO A 189 -10.38 14.95 5.93
N SER A 190 -9.95 16.19 5.75
CA SER A 190 -9.08 16.92 6.70
C SER A 190 -9.77 17.06 8.05
#